data_e86e0c51581acff555ecf7a3cd96540c
#
_entry.id   e86e0c51581acff555ecf7a3cd96540c
#
_cell.length_a   1.000
_cell.length_b   1.000
_cell.length_c   1.000
_cell.angle_alpha   90.00
_cell.angle_beta   90.00
_cell.angle_gamma   90.00
#
_symmetry.space_group_name_H-M   'P 1'
#
loop_
_entity.id
_entity.type
_entity.pdbx_description
1 polymer ?
#
loop_
_entity_poly.entity_id
_entity_poly.type
_entity_poly.pdbx_seq_one_letter_code
_entity_poly.pdbx_strand_id
1 'polypeptide(L)'
;MQIGMIGLGRMGANMARRLTEGGHQCVVYDRNAETVDALAKEGPTGAQSLAEVVERLSAPRAVWIMLPSGAPTEETVVALSKLLAAGDAIIDGGNSFYKDDVRRSALLKPSGIQYLDVGTSGGIWGLERGYCMMIGGDQSSAERLDPIFATLAPGPGEIPKTAGREQMKSTAGQGYLYCGAAGAGHFVKMIHNGIEYGLMQAYAEGFDILRGANSENLPVGLSYDLNLADIAEVWRRGSVISSWLLDLTAIALASDNKLDAYSGFVEDSGEGRWTIAAALEEGVPAEVLSAALYTRFRSRHEHTFAEKILSAMRKGFGGHVERPPAIKMKQGL
;
A
#
# COMPACT_ATOMS: atom_id res chain seq x y z
N MET A 1 12.67 20.93 11.12
CA MET A 1 11.85 21.67 10.12
C MET A 1 10.42 21.73 10.59
N GLN A 2 9.60 22.64 10.01
CA GLN A 2 8.15 22.64 10.20
C GLN A 2 7.46 21.93 9.05
N ILE A 3 6.34 21.23 9.34
CA ILE A 3 5.51 20.58 8.33
C ILE A 3 4.07 20.48 8.78
N GLY A 4 3.12 20.73 7.87
CA GLY A 4 1.70 20.45 8.09
C GLY A 4 1.40 18.99 7.76
N MET A 5 0.59 18.30 8.57
CA MET A 5 0.10 16.96 8.31
C MET A 5 -1.42 16.97 8.30
N ILE A 6 -2.02 16.61 7.17
CA ILE A 6 -3.47 16.57 6.97
C ILE A 6 -3.92 15.13 6.78
N GLY A 7 -4.90 14.71 7.58
CA GLY A 7 -5.37 13.33 7.62
C GLY A 7 -4.58 12.52 8.64
N LEU A 8 -5.20 12.33 9.82
CA LEU A 8 -4.59 11.68 10.98
C LEU A 8 -5.12 10.26 11.20
N GLY A 9 -5.38 9.56 10.09
CA GLY A 9 -5.58 8.13 10.12
C GLY A 9 -4.33 7.40 10.65
N ARG A 10 -4.38 6.06 10.69
CA ARG A 10 -3.29 5.24 11.27
C ARG A 10 -1.90 5.61 10.74
N MET A 11 -1.76 5.88 9.44
CA MET A 11 -0.46 6.25 8.88
C MET A 11 -0.09 7.70 9.17
N GLY A 12 -0.97 8.68 8.88
CA GLY A 12 -0.67 10.10 9.07
C GLY A 12 -0.33 10.46 10.51
N ALA A 13 -1.08 9.92 11.48
CA ALA A 13 -0.75 10.10 12.91
C ALA A 13 0.62 9.52 13.27
N ASN A 14 0.95 8.31 12.79
CA ASN A 14 2.24 7.67 13.04
C ASN A 14 3.41 8.42 12.36
N MET A 15 3.18 8.97 11.17
CA MET A 15 4.19 9.84 10.51
C MET A 15 4.42 11.12 11.30
N ALA A 16 3.35 11.77 11.80
CA ALA A 16 3.49 12.96 12.64
C ALA A 16 4.24 12.65 13.95
N ARG A 17 3.96 11.52 14.61
CA ARG A 17 4.73 11.07 15.80
C ARG A 17 6.21 10.90 15.48
N ARG A 18 6.52 10.11 14.44
CA ARG A 18 7.90 9.84 14.04
C ARG A 18 8.67 11.12 13.69
N LEU A 19 8.02 12.07 13.01
CA LEU A 19 8.61 13.38 12.70
C LEU A 19 8.84 14.20 13.98
N THR A 20 7.89 14.20 14.92
CA THR A 20 8.03 14.92 16.18
C THR A 20 9.15 14.34 17.05
N GLU A 21 9.24 13.01 17.13
CA GLU A 21 10.35 12.31 17.79
C GLU A 21 11.69 12.61 17.15
N GLY A 22 11.71 12.78 15.81
CA GLY A 22 12.89 13.21 15.04
C GLY A 22 13.22 14.71 15.14
N GLY A 23 12.52 15.46 16.01
CA GLY A 23 12.80 16.89 16.27
C GLY A 23 12.19 17.86 15.25
N HIS A 24 11.25 17.41 14.42
CA HIS A 24 10.48 18.30 13.54
C HIS A 24 9.23 18.84 14.25
N GLN A 25 8.78 20.02 13.83
CA GLN A 25 7.58 20.65 14.33
C GLN A 25 6.41 20.34 13.40
N CYS A 26 5.46 19.54 13.87
CA CYS A 26 4.28 19.15 13.10
C CYS A 26 3.07 20.00 13.48
N VAL A 27 2.42 20.59 12.48
CA VAL A 27 1.07 21.17 12.62
C VAL A 27 0.08 20.19 12.02
N VAL A 28 -0.84 19.66 12.82
CA VAL A 28 -1.68 18.52 12.44
C VAL A 28 -3.16 18.92 12.34
N TYR A 29 -3.83 18.39 11.31
CA TYR A 29 -5.26 18.62 11.08
C TYR A 29 -5.96 17.35 10.58
N ASP A 30 -7.14 17.12 11.12
CA ASP A 30 -8.10 16.12 10.64
C ASP A 30 -9.52 16.69 10.78
N ARG A 31 -10.47 16.15 10.02
CA ARG A 31 -11.90 16.49 10.17
C ARG A 31 -12.47 16.08 11.52
N ASN A 32 -11.89 15.04 12.14
CA ASN A 32 -12.22 14.61 13.49
C ASN A 32 -11.35 15.37 14.49
N ALA A 33 -11.95 16.36 15.17
CA ALA A 33 -11.27 17.18 16.17
C ALA A 33 -10.71 16.36 17.34
N GLU A 34 -11.39 15.27 17.75
CA GLU A 34 -10.91 14.40 18.83
C GLU A 34 -9.57 13.75 18.49
N THR A 35 -9.37 13.38 17.20
CA THR A 35 -8.10 12.82 16.72
C THR A 35 -6.99 13.87 16.76
N VAL A 36 -7.30 15.13 16.40
CA VAL A 36 -6.36 16.25 16.49
C VAL A 36 -5.95 16.50 17.94
N ASP A 37 -6.94 16.60 18.84
CA ASP A 37 -6.73 16.88 20.27
C ASP A 37 -5.95 15.74 20.96
N ALA A 38 -6.20 14.49 20.57
CA ALA A 38 -5.46 13.34 21.07
C ALA A 38 -3.98 13.40 20.66
N LEU A 39 -3.71 13.65 19.39
CA LEU A 39 -2.34 13.69 18.87
C LEU A 39 -1.57 14.93 19.35
N ALA A 40 -2.26 16.05 19.55
CA ALA A 40 -1.64 17.29 20.09
C ALA A 40 -1.07 17.11 21.51
N LYS A 41 -1.62 16.19 22.30
CA LYS A 41 -1.08 15.86 23.63
C LYS A 41 0.25 15.11 23.57
N GLU A 42 0.60 14.58 22.43
CA GLU A 42 1.84 13.83 22.18
C GLU A 42 2.98 14.69 21.60
N GLY A 43 2.73 16.00 21.37
CA GLY A 43 3.77 16.96 20.96
C GLY A 43 3.45 17.80 19.70
N PRO A 44 2.75 17.28 18.66
CA PRO A 44 2.34 18.09 17.54
C PRO A 44 1.42 19.27 17.93
N THR A 45 1.41 20.31 17.11
CA THR A 45 0.48 21.44 17.28
C THR A 45 -0.82 21.14 16.53
N GLY A 46 -1.96 21.06 17.23
CA GLY A 46 -3.27 20.89 16.61
C GLY A 46 -3.75 22.15 15.89
N ALA A 47 -4.45 21.98 14.77
CA ALA A 47 -5.14 23.04 14.03
C ALA A 47 -6.61 22.64 13.77
N GLN A 48 -7.50 23.63 13.71
CA GLN A 48 -8.94 23.43 13.54
C GLN A 48 -9.41 23.59 12.07
N SER A 49 -8.51 24.01 11.18
CA SER A 49 -8.78 24.20 9.75
C SER A 49 -7.51 24.14 8.91
N LEU A 50 -7.68 23.95 7.59
CA LEU A 50 -6.57 24.06 6.64
C LEU A 50 -5.92 25.44 6.65
N ALA A 51 -6.71 26.50 6.83
CA ALA A 51 -6.21 27.86 6.92
C ALA A 51 -5.31 28.04 8.16
N GLU A 52 -5.72 27.50 9.29
CA GLU A 52 -4.91 27.54 10.51
C GLU A 52 -3.63 26.71 10.39
N VAL A 53 -3.64 25.56 9.68
CA VAL A 53 -2.39 24.81 9.37
C VAL A 53 -1.42 25.72 8.64
N VAL A 54 -1.87 26.41 7.57
CA VAL A 54 -1.03 27.27 6.75
C VAL A 54 -0.53 28.49 7.53
N GLU A 55 -1.38 29.09 8.37
CA GLU A 55 -1.03 30.24 9.20
C GLU A 55 0.07 29.92 10.24
N ARG A 56 0.02 28.71 10.81
CA ARG A 56 0.98 28.26 11.83
C ARG A 56 2.34 27.83 11.24
N LEU A 57 2.44 27.68 9.93
CA LEU A 57 3.67 27.30 9.22
C LEU A 57 4.43 28.53 8.72
N SER A 58 5.76 28.48 8.80
CA SER A 58 6.66 29.50 8.23
C SER A 58 6.99 29.17 6.77
N ALA A 59 7.00 30.19 5.90
CA ALA A 59 7.40 30.03 4.51
C ALA A 59 8.90 29.75 4.35
N PRO A 60 9.30 28.94 3.36
CA PRO A 60 8.48 28.19 2.43
C PRO A 60 7.83 27.00 3.12
N ARG A 61 6.51 26.96 3.09
CA ARG A 61 5.70 25.96 3.80
C ARG A 61 5.74 24.61 3.10
N ALA A 62 5.53 23.54 3.87
CA ALA A 62 5.30 22.20 3.34
C ALA A 62 4.07 21.59 4.02
N VAL A 63 3.14 21.07 3.24
CA VAL A 63 1.91 20.45 3.73
C VAL A 63 1.77 19.06 3.15
N TRP A 64 1.80 18.06 4.01
CA TRP A 64 1.66 16.65 3.68
C TRP A 64 0.21 16.20 3.83
N ILE A 65 -0.34 15.55 2.82
CA ILE A 65 -1.71 15.03 2.77
C ILE A 65 -1.66 13.51 2.88
N MET A 66 -2.38 12.93 3.86
CA MET A 66 -2.56 11.49 4.07
C MET A 66 -4.05 11.15 4.03
N LEU A 67 -4.68 11.37 2.90
CA LEU A 67 -6.10 11.16 2.67
C LEU A 67 -6.36 10.02 1.67
N PRO A 68 -7.59 9.46 1.65
CA PRO A 68 -8.00 8.55 0.59
C PRO A 68 -7.88 9.20 -0.79
N SER A 69 -7.47 8.42 -1.78
CA SER A 69 -7.38 8.88 -3.17
C SER A 69 -8.73 9.37 -3.72
N GLY A 70 -8.69 10.18 -4.76
CA GLY A 70 -9.89 10.74 -5.40
C GLY A 70 -10.35 12.05 -4.77
N ALA A 71 -11.66 12.20 -4.55
CA ALA A 71 -12.27 13.48 -4.14
C ALA A 71 -11.68 14.09 -2.86
N PRO A 72 -11.44 13.33 -1.77
CA PRO A 72 -10.89 13.92 -0.54
C PRO A 72 -9.53 14.59 -0.75
N THR A 73 -8.64 13.95 -1.48
CA THR A 73 -7.32 14.50 -1.82
C THR A 73 -7.45 15.68 -2.78
N GLU A 74 -8.29 15.56 -3.81
CA GLU A 74 -8.51 16.62 -4.80
C GLU A 74 -9.04 17.91 -4.15
N GLU A 75 -10.09 17.80 -3.34
CA GLU A 75 -10.70 18.93 -2.64
C GLU A 75 -9.69 19.62 -1.71
N THR A 76 -8.85 18.83 -1.04
CA THR A 76 -7.83 19.35 -0.13
C THR A 76 -6.73 20.08 -0.91
N VAL A 77 -6.25 19.54 -2.03
CA VAL A 77 -5.27 20.22 -2.91
C VAL A 77 -5.82 21.54 -3.43
N VAL A 78 -7.08 21.55 -3.90
CA VAL A 78 -7.75 22.76 -4.38
C VAL A 78 -7.95 23.79 -3.25
N ALA A 79 -8.27 23.36 -2.04
CA ALA A 79 -8.38 24.27 -0.90
C ALA A 79 -7.02 24.88 -0.52
N LEU A 80 -5.98 24.05 -0.44
CA LEU A 80 -4.61 24.50 -0.14
C LEU A 80 -4.04 25.43 -1.21
N SER A 81 -4.38 25.21 -2.48
CA SER A 81 -3.90 26.09 -3.57
C SER A 81 -4.35 27.54 -3.45
N LYS A 82 -5.42 27.81 -2.68
CA LYS A 82 -5.94 29.16 -2.40
C LYS A 82 -5.30 29.79 -1.14
N LEU A 83 -4.64 28.99 -0.32
CA LEU A 83 -4.05 29.42 0.96
C LEU A 83 -2.54 29.53 0.91
N LEU A 84 -1.91 28.74 0.07
CA LEU A 84 -0.45 28.67 -0.09
C LEU A 84 0.05 29.71 -1.10
N ALA A 85 1.34 30.02 -1.05
CA ALA A 85 2.01 30.97 -1.90
C ALA A 85 3.10 30.30 -2.76
N ALA A 86 3.67 31.06 -3.69
CA ALA A 86 4.81 30.61 -4.50
C ALA A 86 5.99 30.18 -3.59
N GLY A 87 6.57 29.02 -3.90
CA GLY A 87 7.64 28.41 -3.12
C GLY A 87 7.16 27.46 -2.01
N ASP A 88 5.87 27.49 -1.64
CA ASP A 88 5.29 26.50 -0.76
C ASP A 88 5.10 25.16 -1.50
N ALA A 89 5.01 24.04 -0.75
CA ALA A 89 4.87 22.70 -1.32
C ALA A 89 3.68 21.95 -0.75
N ILE A 90 2.94 21.27 -1.63
CA ILE A 90 1.95 20.25 -1.28
C ILE A 90 2.57 18.88 -1.54
N ILE A 91 2.47 17.97 -0.58
CA ILE A 91 2.94 16.60 -0.67
C ILE A 91 1.73 15.68 -0.58
N ASP A 92 1.43 14.92 -1.62
CA ASP A 92 0.44 13.84 -1.58
C ASP A 92 1.14 12.53 -1.20
N GLY A 93 0.91 12.05 0.02
CA GLY A 93 1.46 10.80 0.53
C GLY A 93 0.42 9.68 0.62
N GLY A 94 -0.78 9.89 0.07
CA GLY A 94 -1.82 8.87 -0.03
C GLY A 94 -1.50 7.79 -1.08
N ASN A 95 -2.44 6.89 -1.31
CA ASN A 95 -2.37 5.96 -2.43
C ASN A 95 -3.07 6.56 -3.66
N SER A 96 -2.55 7.64 -4.21
CA SER A 96 -3.14 8.35 -5.33
C SER A 96 -2.77 7.77 -6.68
N PHE A 97 -3.62 8.03 -7.68
CA PHE A 97 -3.36 7.62 -9.06
C PHE A 97 -2.37 8.60 -9.71
N TYR A 98 -1.25 8.09 -10.18
CA TYR A 98 -0.13 8.90 -10.69
C TYR A 98 -0.51 9.92 -11.79
N LYS A 99 -1.54 9.63 -12.60
CA LYS A 99 -2.03 10.60 -13.62
C LYS A 99 -2.73 11.81 -13.00
N ASP A 100 -3.33 11.64 -11.82
CA ASP A 100 -3.88 12.77 -11.07
C ASP A 100 -2.78 13.67 -10.52
N ASP A 101 -1.64 13.11 -10.14
CA ASP A 101 -0.48 13.89 -9.66
C ASP A 101 0.09 14.78 -10.76
N VAL A 102 0.23 14.23 -11.97
CA VAL A 102 0.64 15.00 -13.16
C VAL A 102 -0.31 16.18 -13.41
N ARG A 103 -1.63 15.94 -13.33
CA ARG A 103 -2.64 16.96 -13.50
C ARG A 103 -2.62 18.02 -12.40
N ARG A 104 -2.49 17.60 -11.13
CA ARG A 104 -2.43 18.50 -9.96
C ARG A 104 -1.18 19.36 -9.99
N SER A 105 -0.03 18.77 -10.31
CA SER A 105 1.23 19.52 -10.50
C SER A 105 1.09 20.60 -11.59
N ALA A 106 0.49 20.27 -12.73
CA ALA A 106 0.23 21.23 -13.80
C ALA A 106 -0.73 22.36 -13.38
N LEU A 107 -1.76 22.03 -12.57
CA LEU A 107 -2.72 23.00 -12.01
C LEU A 107 -2.03 24.01 -11.07
N LEU A 108 -1.10 23.55 -10.23
CA LEU A 108 -0.44 24.38 -9.21
C LEU A 108 0.73 25.21 -9.76
N LYS A 109 1.33 24.77 -10.86
CA LYS A 109 2.48 25.42 -11.48
C LYS A 109 2.33 26.92 -11.77
N PRO A 110 1.19 27.44 -12.27
CA PRO A 110 1.03 28.87 -12.52
C PRO A 110 1.09 29.74 -11.26
N SER A 111 0.71 29.16 -10.10
CA SER A 111 0.77 29.84 -8.79
C SER A 111 2.14 29.70 -8.11
N GLY A 112 3.09 29.00 -8.73
CA GLY A 112 4.43 28.74 -8.16
C GLY A 112 4.41 27.82 -6.96
N ILE A 113 3.29 27.13 -6.68
CA ILE A 113 3.17 26.12 -5.62
C ILE A 113 3.74 24.81 -6.15
N GLN A 114 4.65 24.23 -5.40
CA GLN A 114 5.32 22.99 -5.76
C GLN A 114 4.44 21.78 -5.38
N TYR A 115 4.51 20.73 -6.18
CA TYR A 115 3.78 19.49 -5.92
C TYR A 115 4.73 18.29 -5.88
N LEU A 116 4.60 17.48 -4.84
CA LEU A 116 5.30 16.21 -4.67
C LEU A 116 4.28 15.09 -4.48
N ASP A 117 4.50 13.97 -5.12
CA ASP A 117 3.79 12.72 -4.89
C ASP A 117 4.74 11.73 -4.21
N VAL A 118 4.31 11.15 -3.08
CA VAL A 118 5.15 10.27 -2.27
C VAL A 118 4.45 8.95 -2.03
N GLY A 119 4.76 7.98 -2.87
CA GLY A 119 4.35 6.61 -2.66
C GLY A 119 5.00 6.05 -1.40
N THR A 120 4.18 5.68 -0.41
CA THR A 120 4.66 5.24 0.91
C THR A 120 4.31 3.78 1.15
N SER A 121 5.32 2.98 1.52
CA SER A 121 5.17 1.58 1.95
C SER A 121 5.68 1.41 3.39
N GLY A 122 4.99 0.59 4.19
CA GLY A 122 5.29 0.36 5.62
C GLY A 122 4.03 0.22 6.46
N GLY A 123 2.90 0.73 5.99
CA GLY A 123 1.59 0.61 6.63
C GLY A 123 1.59 1.07 8.08
N ILE A 124 0.88 0.32 8.93
CA ILE A 124 0.76 0.62 10.37
C ILE A 124 2.07 0.43 11.15
N TRP A 125 3.03 -0.33 10.60
CA TRP A 125 4.32 -0.61 11.23
C TRP A 125 5.36 0.48 10.99
N GLY A 126 5.02 1.50 10.21
CA GLY A 126 5.95 2.55 9.83
C GLY A 126 6.43 3.43 11.00
N LEU A 127 5.68 3.51 12.11
CA LEU A 127 6.14 4.21 13.31
C LEU A 127 7.45 3.60 13.82
N GLU A 128 7.50 2.28 13.95
CA GLU A 128 8.66 1.56 14.49
C GLU A 128 9.72 1.29 13.41
N ARG A 129 9.29 0.82 12.23
CA ARG A 129 10.19 0.33 11.18
C ARG A 129 10.62 1.40 10.17
N GLY A 130 9.98 2.57 10.17
CA GLY A 130 10.12 3.57 9.13
C GLY A 130 9.30 3.25 7.87
N TYR A 131 9.29 4.20 6.94
CA TYR A 131 8.53 4.15 5.69
C TYR A 131 9.46 4.11 4.49
N CYS A 132 9.31 3.11 3.63
CA CYS A 132 9.94 3.11 2.31
C CYS A 132 9.18 4.09 1.42
N MET A 133 9.89 5.08 0.82
CA MET A 133 9.26 6.16 0.08
C MET A 133 9.83 6.32 -1.32
N MET A 134 8.92 6.45 -2.29
CA MET A 134 9.19 6.75 -3.70
C MET A 134 8.64 8.15 -3.98
N ILE A 135 9.52 9.09 -4.32
CA ILE A 135 9.21 10.53 -4.36
C ILE A 135 9.24 10.99 -5.81
N GLY A 136 8.14 11.60 -6.27
CA GLY A 136 8.03 12.31 -7.53
C GLY A 136 7.73 13.78 -7.33
N GLY A 137 7.94 14.60 -8.36
CA GLY A 137 7.57 16.02 -8.35
C GLY A 137 8.72 16.97 -8.57
N ASP A 138 8.62 18.16 -7.97
CA ASP A 138 9.66 19.18 -8.06
C ASP A 138 10.93 18.76 -7.32
N GLN A 139 12.03 18.65 -8.05
CA GLN A 139 13.30 18.17 -7.51
C GLN A 139 13.85 19.10 -6.42
N SER A 140 13.75 20.40 -6.59
CA SER A 140 14.27 21.38 -5.62
C SER A 140 13.52 21.29 -4.29
N SER A 141 12.23 21.05 -4.34
CA SER A 141 11.40 20.79 -3.15
C SER A 141 11.71 19.44 -2.52
N ALA A 142 11.95 18.39 -3.32
CA ALA A 142 12.38 17.11 -2.79
C ALA A 142 13.72 17.21 -2.05
N GLU A 143 14.69 17.92 -2.61
CA GLU A 143 15.98 18.19 -1.97
C GLU A 143 15.83 19.03 -0.69
N ARG A 144 14.98 20.06 -0.69
CA ARG A 144 14.69 20.88 0.49
C ARG A 144 14.06 20.06 1.62
N LEU A 145 13.22 19.10 1.28
CA LEU A 145 12.49 18.26 2.23
C LEU A 145 13.23 16.97 2.60
N ASP A 146 14.44 16.77 2.11
CA ASP A 146 15.26 15.58 2.41
C ASP A 146 15.33 15.24 3.91
N PRO A 147 15.48 16.21 4.86
CA PRO A 147 15.47 15.89 6.28
C PRO A 147 14.15 15.28 6.78
N ILE A 148 13.01 15.61 6.16
CA ILE A 148 11.70 15.03 6.48
C ILE A 148 11.67 13.56 6.00
N PHE A 149 12.10 13.31 4.75
CA PHE A 149 12.16 11.96 4.20
C PHE A 149 13.16 11.09 4.96
N ALA A 150 14.32 11.59 5.29
CA ALA A 150 15.33 10.87 6.08
C ALA A 150 14.79 10.45 7.46
N THR A 151 14.02 11.32 8.13
CA THR A 151 13.41 11.00 9.43
C THR A 151 12.31 9.94 9.32
N LEU A 152 11.51 10.02 8.25
CA LEU A 152 10.44 9.03 8.03
C LEU A 152 10.97 7.68 7.57
N ALA A 153 12.09 7.64 6.86
CA ALA A 153 12.66 6.43 6.29
C ALA A 153 13.16 5.44 7.36
N PRO A 154 13.29 4.14 7.01
CA PRO A 154 13.82 3.13 7.93
C PRO A 154 15.31 3.29 8.22
N GLY A 155 16.04 4.06 7.41
CA GLY A 155 17.49 4.09 7.46
C GLY A 155 18.11 2.82 6.85
N PRO A 156 19.45 2.65 6.96
CA PRO A 156 20.15 1.51 6.36
C PRO A 156 19.80 0.18 7.03
N GLY A 157 19.32 0.19 8.28
CA GLY A 157 19.00 -1.01 9.02
C GLY A 157 20.15 -2.03 9.06
N GLU A 158 19.79 -3.31 9.13
CA GLU A 158 20.75 -4.44 9.12
C GLU A 158 20.96 -5.03 7.71
N ILE A 159 20.29 -4.48 6.69
CA ILE A 159 20.38 -4.99 5.31
C ILE A 159 21.74 -4.59 4.72
N PRO A 160 22.57 -5.54 4.28
CA PRO A 160 23.84 -5.22 3.67
C PRO A 160 23.67 -4.39 2.40
N LYS A 161 24.62 -3.51 2.11
CA LYS A 161 24.65 -2.80 0.83
C LYS A 161 24.71 -3.81 -0.32
N THR A 162 23.93 -3.57 -1.35
CA THR A 162 23.99 -4.37 -2.58
C THR A 162 25.38 -4.27 -3.20
N ALA A 163 25.99 -5.41 -3.55
CA ALA A 163 27.27 -5.44 -4.22
C ALA A 163 27.26 -4.57 -5.50
N GLY A 164 28.31 -3.78 -5.69
CA GLY A 164 28.41 -2.83 -6.82
C GLY A 164 27.76 -1.47 -6.56
N ARG A 165 27.16 -1.24 -5.39
CA ARG A 165 26.57 0.07 -5.02
C ARG A 165 27.37 0.85 -3.97
N GLU A 166 28.56 0.40 -3.61
CA GLU A 166 29.38 0.94 -2.51
C GLU A 166 29.72 2.42 -2.71
N GLN A 167 29.94 2.82 -3.96
CA GLN A 167 30.32 4.19 -4.35
C GLN A 167 29.13 5.05 -4.80
N MET A 168 27.91 4.49 -4.85
CA MET A 168 26.74 5.22 -5.31
C MET A 168 26.27 6.23 -4.26
N LYS A 169 26.21 7.49 -4.65
CA LYS A 169 25.55 8.54 -3.86
C LYS A 169 24.05 8.50 -4.12
N SER A 170 23.31 7.80 -3.30
CA SER A 170 21.85 7.63 -3.43
C SER A 170 21.22 7.42 -2.06
N THR A 171 20.06 7.99 -1.86
CA THR A 171 19.24 7.80 -0.64
C THR A 171 18.52 6.44 -0.62
N ALA A 172 18.57 5.68 -1.73
CA ALA A 172 17.94 4.36 -1.82
C ALA A 172 18.38 3.40 -0.70
N GLY A 173 19.66 3.46 -0.29
CA GLY A 173 20.18 2.68 0.85
C GLY A 173 19.63 3.12 2.21
N GLN A 174 18.91 4.24 2.28
CA GLN A 174 18.21 4.72 3.47
C GLN A 174 16.72 4.38 3.44
N GLY A 175 16.21 3.80 2.34
CA GLY A 175 14.82 3.43 2.17
C GLY A 175 13.93 4.51 1.55
N TYR A 176 14.49 5.55 0.93
CA TYR A 176 13.73 6.51 0.13
C TYR A 176 14.49 6.94 -1.12
N LEU A 177 13.76 7.35 -2.16
CA LEU A 177 14.36 7.69 -3.45
C LEU A 177 13.52 8.74 -4.18
N TYR A 178 14.17 9.76 -4.73
CA TYR A 178 13.58 10.60 -5.76
C TYR A 178 13.56 9.85 -7.10
N CYS A 179 12.34 9.62 -7.62
CA CYS A 179 12.10 8.80 -8.80
C CYS A 179 11.93 9.61 -10.08
N GLY A 180 11.68 10.93 -9.98
CA GLY A 180 11.51 11.77 -11.17
C GLY A 180 10.43 12.84 -11.02
N ALA A 181 9.91 13.31 -12.14
CA ALA A 181 8.86 14.33 -12.21
C ALA A 181 7.57 13.89 -11.52
N ALA A 182 6.60 14.83 -11.41
CA ALA A 182 5.30 14.56 -10.77
C ALA A 182 4.61 13.33 -11.36
N GLY A 183 4.13 12.47 -10.48
CA GLY A 183 3.55 11.16 -10.78
C GLY A 183 4.55 10.00 -10.69
N ALA A 184 5.87 10.26 -10.74
CA ALA A 184 6.87 9.18 -10.73
C ALA A 184 6.90 8.41 -9.41
N GLY A 185 6.67 9.07 -8.28
CA GLY A 185 6.62 8.43 -6.96
C GLY A 185 5.46 7.46 -6.85
N HIS A 186 4.24 7.92 -7.12
CA HIS A 186 3.05 7.07 -7.10
C HIS A 186 3.04 6.01 -8.21
N PHE A 187 3.63 6.31 -9.38
CA PHE A 187 3.81 5.28 -10.42
C PHE A 187 4.66 4.12 -9.92
N VAL A 188 5.83 4.39 -9.35
CA VAL A 188 6.71 3.35 -8.80
C VAL A 188 6.03 2.61 -7.65
N LYS A 189 5.30 3.34 -6.78
CA LYS A 189 4.53 2.73 -5.68
C LYS A 189 3.41 1.83 -6.19
N MET A 190 2.70 2.23 -7.22
CA MET A 190 1.63 1.46 -7.84
C MET A 190 2.16 0.12 -8.39
N ILE A 191 3.31 0.13 -9.06
CA ILE A 191 3.95 -1.09 -9.56
C ILE A 191 4.40 -1.98 -8.38
N HIS A 192 4.97 -1.40 -7.32
CA HIS A 192 5.27 -2.13 -6.08
C HIS A 192 4.02 -2.87 -5.56
N ASN A 193 2.86 -2.22 -5.51
CA ASN A 193 1.63 -2.86 -5.05
C ASN A 193 1.13 -3.95 -6.00
N GLY A 194 1.31 -3.78 -7.31
CA GLY A 194 1.05 -4.85 -8.29
C GLY A 194 1.89 -6.10 -7.99
N ILE A 195 3.18 -5.92 -7.76
CA ILE A 195 4.11 -7.01 -7.39
C ILE A 195 3.67 -7.65 -6.05
N GLU A 196 3.28 -6.83 -5.06
CA GLU A 196 2.75 -7.31 -3.78
C GLU A 196 1.54 -8.23 -3.97
N TYR A 197 0.59 -7.88 -4.85
CA TYR A 197 -0.56 -8.73 -5.18
C TYR A 197 -0.13 -10.09 -5.74
N GLY A 198 0.86 -10.10 -6.65
CA GLY A 198 1.40 -11.33 -7.22
C GLY A 198 2.07 -12.22 -6.17
N LEU A 199 2.89 -11.65 -5.29
CA LEU A 199 3.54 -12.37 -4.20
C LEU A 199 2.51 -12.95 -3.21
N MET A 200 1.52 -12.14 -2.80
CA MET A 200 0.45 -12.60 -1.91
C MET A 200 -0.33 -13.77 -2.53
N GLN A 201 -0.64 -13.69 -3.82
CA GLN A 201 -1.35 -14.76 -4.52
C GLN A 201 -0.53 -16.04 -4.60
N ALA A 202 0.78 -15.94 -4.89
CA ALA A 202 1.67 -17.09 -4.94
C ALA A 202 1.75 -17.81 -3.58
N TYR A 203 1.87 -17.07 -2.48
CA TYR A 203 1.81 -17.66 -1.14
C TYR A 203 0.46 -18.31 -0.87
N ALA A 204 -0.64 -17.61 -1.16
CA ALA A 204 -1.97 -18.15 -0.90
C ALA A 204 -2.21 -19.47 -1.62
N GLU A 205 -1.87 -19.56 -2.90
CA GLU A 205 -1.99 -20.80 -3.70
C GLU A 205 -1.08 -21.91 -3.16
N GLY A 206 0.17 -21.59 -2.83
CA GLY A 206 1.12 -22.54 -2.27
C GLY A 206 0.64 -23.14 -0.94
N PHE A 207 0.15 -22.31 -0.03
CA PHE A 207 -0.38 -22.77 1.26
C PHE A 207 -1.69 -23.52 1.10
N ASP A 208 -2.53 -23.19 0.12
CA ASP A 208 -3.76 -23.96 -0.16
C ASP A 208 -3.45 -25.35 -0.72
N ILE A 209 -2.43 -25.49 -1.57
CA ILE A 209 -1.92 -26.81 -2.02
C ILE A 209 -1.42 -27.63 -0.84
N LEU A 210 -0.62 -27.03 0.06
CA LEU A 210 -0.13 -27.72 1.27
C LEU A 210 -1.29 -28.17 2.18
N ARG A 211 -2.30 -27.32 2.35
CA ARG A 211 -3.53 -27.65 3.10
C ARG A 211 -4.29 -28.82 2.48
N GLY A 212 -4.31 -28.91 1.14
CA GLY A 212 -4.94 -29.99 0.41
C GLY A 212 -4.17 -31.32 0.43
N ALA A 213 -2.96 -31.35 0.97
CA ALA A 213 -2.10 -32.54 0.95
C ALA A 213 -2.63 -33.72 1.80
N ASN A 214 -3.61 -33.50 2.66
CA ASN A 214 -4.29 -34.57 3.43
C ASN A 214 -5.62 -35.03 2.81
N SER A 215 -5.91 -34.67 1.56
CA SER A 215 -7.16 -35.01 0.89
C SER A 215 -7.34 -36.55 0.78
N GLU A 216 -8.54 -37.02 1.08
CA GLU A 216 -8.92 -38.43 0.93
C GLU A 216 -8.86 -38.94 -0.53
N ASN A 217 -8.81 -38.02 -1.50
CA ASN A 217 -8.69 -38.37 -2.92
C ASN A 217 -7.25 -38.70 -3.34
N LEU A 218 -6.26 -38.54 -2.47
CA LEU A 218 -4.87 -38.83 -2.77
C LEU A 218 -4.58 -40.34 -2.65
N PRO A 219 -3.66 -40.88 -3.47
CA PRO A 219 -3.23 -42.27 -3.35
C PRO A 219 -2.66 -42.57 -1.97
N VAL A 220 -2.84 -43.81 -1.51
CA VAL A 220 -2.26 -44.28 -0.24
C VAL A 220 -0.74 -44.04 -0.23
N GLY A 221 -0.25 -43.40 0.82
CA GLY A 221 1.17 -43.05 1.00
C GLY A 221 1.58 -41.69 0.39
N LEU A 222 0.67 -40.97 -0.27
CA LEU A 222 0.89 -39.62 -0.78
C LEU A 222 0.08 -38.55 -0.04
N SER A 223 -0.55 -38.92 1.05
CA SER A 223 -1.29 -38.00 1.93
C SER A 223 -0.40 -37.56 3.08
N TYR A 224 -0.36 -36.27 3.38
CA TYR A 224 0.47 -35.68 4.41
C TYR A 224 -0.38 -34.79 5.33
N ASP A 225 -0.28 -35.01 6.63
CA ASP A 225 -0.83 -34.09 7.63
C ASP A 225 0.23 -33.05 8.00
N LEU A 226 0.13 -31.88 7.39
CA LEU A 226 1.16 -30.84 7.44
C LEU A 226 0.80 -29.73 8.43
N ASN A 227 1.73 -29.37 9.29
CA ASN A 227 1.61 -28.16 10.12
C ASN A 227 2.02 -26.93 9.31
N LEU A 228 1.05 -26.18 8.81
CA LEU A 228 1.28 -25.01 7.95
C LEU A 228 1.97 -23.88 8.69
N ALA A 229 1.72 -23.69 9.99
CA ALA A 229 2.38 -22.68 10.80
C ALA A 229 3.89 -22.96 10.93
N ASP A 230 4.28 -24.21 11.18
CA ASP A 230 5.69 -24.60 11.24
C ASP A 230 6.39 -24.53 9.90
N ILE A 231 5.67 -24.83 8.79
CA ILE A 231 6.20 -24.67 7.43
C ILE A 231 6.45 -23.20 7.12
N ALA A 232 5.50 -22.32 7.43
CA ALA A 232 5.71 -20.88 7.28
C ALA A 232 6.90 -20.38 8.12
N GLU A 233 7.02 -20.84 9.37
CA GLU A 233 8.12 -20.47 10.26
C GLU A 233 9.47 -20.95 9.73
N VAL A 234 9.60 -22.16 9.21
CA VAL A 234 10.86 -22.64 8.66
C VAL A 234 11.25 -21.90 7.39
N TRP A 235 10.28 -21.57 6.53
CA TRP A 235 10.57 -20.87 5.28
C TRP A 235 10.99 -19.42 5.51
N ARG A 236 10.41 -18.73 6.48
CA ARG A 236 10.81 -17.35 6.81
C ARG A 236 12.24 -17.25 7.41
N ARG A 237 12.81 -18.37 7.91
CA ARG A 237 14.13 -18.42 8.55
C ARG A 237 15.31 -18.51 7.58
N GLY A 238 15.13 -18.32 6.30
CA GLY A 238 16.24 -18.25 5.34
C GLY A 238 16.02 -19.01 4.05
N SER A 239 14.78 -19.37 3.71
CA SER A 239 14.47 -19.87 2.38
C SER A 239 14.54 -18.73 1.35
N VAL A 240 14.71 -19.10 0.08
CA VAL A 240 14.77 -18.13 -1.04
C VAL A 240 13.49 -17.31 -1.20
N ILE A 241 12.36 -17.79 -0.66
CA ILE A 241 11.08 -17.09 -0.67
C ILE A 241 10.81 -16.29 0.61
N SER A 242 11.78 -16.12 1.50
CA SER A 242 11.60 -15.32 2.70
C SER A 242 11.27 -13.87 2.34
N SER A 243 10.27 -13.30 3.03
CA SER A 243 9.82 -11.93 2.84
C SER A 243 8.99 -11.48 4.04
N TRP A 244 8.77 -10.18 4.17
CA TRP A 244 7.85 -9.67 5.18
C TRP A 244 6.41 -10.18 5.00
N LEU A 245 5.96 -10.40 3.76
CA LEU A 245 4.65 -11.03 3.50
C LEU A 245 4.58 -12.46 4.07
N LEU A 246 5.66 -13.22 3.97
CA LEU A 246 5.74 -14.54 4.58
C LEU A 246 5.76 -14.46 6.11
N ASP A 247 6.42 -13.46 6.71
CA ASP A 247 6.36 -13.20 8.16
C ASP A 247 4.92 -12.98 8.63
N LEU A 248 4.15 -12.16 7.89
CA LEU A 248 2.74 -11.91 8.19
C LEU A 248 1.89 -13.17 8.02
N THR A 249 2.18 -14.00 7.03
CA THR A 249 1.53 -15.31 6.84
C THR A 249 1.80 -16.24 8.01
N ALA A 250 3.04 -16.32 8.48
CA ALA A 250 3.41 -17.13 9.65
C ALA A 250 2.70 -16.67 10.92
N ILE A 251 2.61 -15.35 11.15
CA ILE A 251 1.87 -14.76 12.28
C ILE A 251 0.40 -15.15 12.23
N ALA A 252 -0.24 -15.03 11.06
CA ALA A 252 -1.64 -15.39 10.90
C ALA A 252 -1.90 -16.88 11.18
N LEU A 253 -1.09 -17.77 10.60
CA LEU A 253 -1.22 -19.23 10.78
C LEU A 253 -0.89 -19.67 12.21
N ALA A 254 0.03 -19.01 12.90
CA ALA A 254 0.33 -19.28 14.31
C ALA A 254 -0.83 -18.86 15.23
N SER A 255 -1.56 -17.80 14.87
CA SER A 255 -2.72 -17.33 15.62
C SER A 255 -3.96 -18.20 15.37
N ASP A 256 -4.22 -18.57 14.11
CA ASP A 256 -5.34 -19.40 13.68
C ASP A 256 -4.92 -20.24 12.46
N ASN A 257 -4.55 -21.49 12.70
CA ASN A 257 -4.07 -22.41 11.66
C ASN A 257 -5.11 -22.74 10.56
N LYS A 258 -6.40 -22.49 10.83
CA LYS A 258 -7.49 -22.70 9.87
C LYS A 258 -7.96 -21.42 9.19
N LEU A 259 -7.55 -20.27 9.72
CA LEU A 259 -7.98 -18.94 9.28
C LEU A 259 -9.52 -18.78 9.29
N ASP A 260 -10.20 -19.41 10.27
CA ASP A 260 -11.66 -19.45 10.35
C ASP A 260 -12.28 -18.07 10.61
N ALA A 261 -11.49 -17.13 11.12
CA ALA A 261 -11.89 -15.74 11.31
C ALA A 261 -12.03 -14.94 10.00
N TYR A 262 -11.58 -15.48 8.86
CA TYR A 262 -11.57 -14.80 7.56
C TYR A 262 -12.56 -15.43 6.59
N SER A 263 -13.36 -14.60 5.93
CA SER A 263 -14.36 -15.06 4.95
C SER A 263 -13.78 -15.41 3.58
N GLY A 264 -12.55 -15.01 3.30
CA GLY A 264 -11.95 -15.14 1.97
C GLY A 264 -12.35 -14.04 0.97
N PHE A 265 -13.15 -13.03 1.40
CA PHE A 265 -13.45 -11.85 0.59
C PHE A 265 -12.24 -10.90 0.57
N VAL A 266 -11.67 -10.64 -0.62
CA VAL A 266 -10.47 -9.82 -0.78
C VAL A 266 -10.77 -8.58 -1.61
N GLU A 267 -10.65 -7.40 -0.97
CA GLU A 267 -10.78 -6.12 -1.65
C GLU A 267 -9.52 -5.75 -2.43
N ASP A 268 -9.67 -4.80 -3.35
CA ASP A 268 -8.55 -4.08 -3.97
C ASP A 268 -8.75 -2.57 -3.75
N SER A 269 -7.66 -1.83 -3.64
CA SER A 269 -7.65 -0.37 -3.42
C SER A 269 -7.29 0.44 -4.67
N GLY A 270 -7.28 -0.21 -5.85
CA GLY A 270 -7.11 0.43 -7.15
C GLY A 270 -5.74 0.21 -7.78
N GLU A 271 -4.66 0.10 -6.98
CA GLU A 271 -3.29 0.06 -7.51
C GLU A 271 -3.04 -1.14 -8.42
N GLY A 272 -3.61 -2.31 -8.10
CA GLY A 272 -3.53 -3.49 -8.98
C GLY A 272 -4.18 -3.23 -10.35
N ARG A 273 -5.30 -2.51 -10.39
CA ARG A 273 -5.99 -2.12 -11.63
C ARG A 273 -5.13 -1.14 -12.43
N TRP A 274 -4.57 -0.13 -11.75
CA TRP A 274 -3.74 0.88 -12.40
C TRP A 274 -2.44 0.29 -12.93
N THR A 275 -1.85 -0.69 -12.23
CA THR A 275 -0.67 -1.44 -12.69
C THR A 275 -0.96 -2.17 -14.00
N ILE A 276 -2.09 -2.88 -14.08
CA ILE A 276 -2.49 -3.59 -15.30
C ILE A 276 -2.80 -2.60 -16.43
N ALA A 277 -3.45 -1.47 -16.13
CA ALA A 277 -3.71 -0.43 -17.11
C ALA A 277 -2.39 0.16 -17.66
N ALA A 278 -1.41 0.41 -16.82
CA ALA A 278 -0.08 0.87 -17.24
C ALA A 278 0.62 -0.18 -18.12
N ALA A 279 0.59 -1.46 -17.74
CA ALA A 279 1.14 -2.54 -18.55
C ALA A 279 0.50 -2.61 -19.96
N LEU A 280 -0.83 -2.42 -20.05
CA LEU A 280 -1.53 -2.35 -21.33
C LEU A 280 -1.11 -1.13 -22.16
N GLU A 281 -0.99 0.04 -21.54
CA GLU A 281 -0.55 1.27 -22.21
C GLU A 281 0.88 1.18 -22.74
N GLU A 282 1.75 0.50 -22.00
CA GLU A 282 3.16 0.30 -22.33
C GLU A 282 3.41 -0.90 -23.26
N GLY A 283 2.41 -1.76 -23.47
CA GLY A 283 2.56 -2.99 -24.22
C GLY A 283 3.43 -4.05 -23.50
N VAL A 284 3.44 -4.02 -22.17
CA VAL A 284 4.22 -4.95 -21.33
C VAL A 284 3.36 -6.12 -20.87
N PRO A 285 3.79 -7.38 -21.05
CA PRO A 285 3.09 -8.55 -20.53
C PRO A 285 3.05 -8.52 -18.98
N ALA A 286 1.88 -8.84 -18.39
CA ALA A 286 1.68 -8.81 -16.93
C ALA A 286 0.74 -9.94 -16.47
N GLU A 287 1.01 -11.18 -16.90
CA GLU A 287 0.14 -12.34 -16.68
C GLU A 287 -0.06 -12.63 -15.19
N VAL A 288 1.03 -12.67 -14.40
CA VAL A 288 0.98 -12.98 -12.96
C VAL A 288 0.20 -11.92 -12.20
N LEU A 289 0.47 -10.65 -12.48
CA LEU A 289 -0.20 -9.53 -11.80
C LEU A 289 -1.69 -9.47 -12.19
N SER A 290 -2.02 -9.75 -13.45
CA SER A 290 -3.41 -9.84 -13.93
C SER A 290 -4.15 -10.97 -13.24
N ALA A 291 -3.56 -12.17 -13.16
CA ALA A 291 -4.15 -13.31 -12.47
C ALA A 291 -4.43 -13.01 -10.99
N ALA A 292 -3.48 -12.39 -10.29
CA ALA A 292 -3.62 -11.99 -8.89
C ALA A 292 -4.77 -10.99 -8.68
N LEU A 293 -4.93 -10.00 -9.56
CA LEU A 293 -6.04 -9.05 -9.53
C LEU A 293 -7.38 -9.74 -9.77
N TYR A 294 -7.46 -10.61 -10.79
CA TYR A 294 -8.70 -11.33 -11.11
C TYR A 294 -9.11 -12.32 -10.01
N THR A 295 -8.17 -12.92 -9.31
CA THR A 295 -8.46 -13.75 -8.13
C THR A 295 -9.16 -12.94 -7.03
N ARG A 296 -8.74 -11.69 -6.80
CA ARG A 296 -9.45 -10.78 -5.87
C ARG A 296 -10.88 -10.51 -6.35
N PHE A 297 -11.10 -10.27 -7.63
CA PHE A 297 -12.46 -10.12 -8.17
C PHE A 297 -13.28 -11.40 -7.98
N ARG A 298 -12.67 -12.56 -8.25
CA ARG A 298 -13.31 -13.87 -8.10
C ARG A 298 -13.71 -14.15 -6.65
N SER A 299 -12.91 -13.73 -5.67
CA SER A 299 -13.20 -13.93 -4.24
C SER A 299 -14.51 -13.30 -3.76
N ARG A 300 -15.07 -12.36 -4.54
CA ARG A 300 -16.29 -11.60 -4.20
C ARG A 300 -17.58 -12.26 -4.71
N HIS A 301 -17.47 -13.40 -5.40
CA HIS A 301 -18.58 -14.10 -6.02
C HIS A 301 -18.52 -15.60 -5.72
N GLU A 302 -19.64 -16.22 -5.34
CA GLU A 302 -19.72 -17.70 -5.22
C GLU A 302 -19.62 -18.36 -6.59
N HIS A 303 -20.49 -17.93 -7.53
CA HIS A 303 -20.48 -18.38 -8.92
C HIS A 303 -20.75 -17.20 -9.86
N THR A 304 -19.90 -17.06 -10.87
CA THR A 304 -20.06 -16.01 -11.88
C THR A 304 -21.03 -16.44 -12.98
N PHE A 305 -21.59 -15.48 -13.72
CA PHE A 305 -22.42 -15.75 -14.89
C PHE A 305 -21.66 -16.52 -15.97
N ALA A 306 -20.35 -16.31 -16.10
CA ALA A 306 -19.50 -17.07 -17.02
C ALA A 306 -19.48 -18.56 -16.69
N GLU A 307 -19.39 -18.95 -15.42
CA GLU A 307 -19.45 -20.35 -15.00
C GLU A 307 -20.80 -20.97 -15.30
N LYS A 308 -21.89 -20.22 -15.14
CA LYS A 308 -23.25 -20.69 -15.52
C LYS A 308 -23.36 -20.91 -17.03
N ILE A 309 -22.78 -20.05 -17.86
CA ILE A 309 -22.72 -20.24 -19.32
C ILE A 309 -21.91 -21.50 -19.66
N LEU A 310 -20.78 -21.74 -19.02
CA LEU A 310 -19.98 -22.93 -19.22
C LEU A 310 -20.78 -24.20 -18.95
N SER A 311 -21.50 -24.24 -17.82
CA SER A 311 -22.41 -25.34 -17.47
C SER A 311 -23.52 -25.53 -18.51
N ALA A 312 -24.13 -24.43 -18.94
CA ALA A 312 -25.18 -24.48 -19.97
C ALA A 312 -24.66 -25.02 -21.31
N MET A 313 -23.47 -24.57 -21.74
CA MET A 313 -22.85 -25.07 -22.96
C MET A 313 -22.51 -26.56 -22.85
N ARG A 314 -21.93 -27.01 -21.74
CA ARG A 314 -21.65 -28.44 -21.49
C ARG A 314 -22.90 -29.30 -21.54
N LYS A 315 -24.01 -28.82 -20.99
CA LYS A 315 -25.29 -29.47 -21.09
C LYS A 315 -25.78 -29.50 -22.55
N GLY A 316 -25.65 -28.38 -23.27
CA GLY A 316 -26.14 -28.24 -24.66
C GLY A 316 -25.44 -29.16 -25.65
N PHE A 317 -24.11 -29.26 -25.63
CA PHE A 317 -23.39 -30.09 -26.59
C PHE A 317 -23.11 -31.52 -26.12
N GLY A 318 -23.02 -31.76 -24.82
CA GLY A 318 -22.62 -33.07 -24.28
C GLY A 318 -23.64 -33.74 -23.33
N GLY A 319 -24.81 -33.14 -23.10
CA GLY A 319 -25.82 -33.66 -22.19
C GLY A 319 -25.38 -33.71 -20.71
N HIS A 320 -24.27 -33.08 -20.37
CA HIS A 320 -23.74 -33.07 -19.00
C HIS A 320 -24.63 -32.24 -18.07
N VAL A 321 -25.19 -32.91 -17.06
CA VAL A 321 -25.99 -32.26 -16.02
C VAL A 321 -25.09 -31.86 -14.85
N GLU A 322 -25.28 -30.66 -14.31
CA GLU A 322 -24.60 -30.25 -13.09
C GLU A 322 -24.93 -31.22 -11.94
N ARG A 323 -23.89 -31.56 -11.17
CA ARG A 323 -24.15 -32.22 -9.88
C ARG A 323 -24.77 -31.18 -8.94
N PRO A 324 -25.82 -31.51 -8.16
CA PRO A 324 -26.28 -30.56 -7.16
C PRO A 324 -25.13 -30.19 -6.23
N PRO A 325 -25.05 -28.92 -5.80
CA PRO A 325 -24.02 -28.50 -4.83
C PRO A 325 -24.12 -29.47 -3.62
N ALA A 326 -22.96 -29.94 -3.16
CA ALA A 326 -22.92 -30.77 -1.96
C ALA A 326 -23.62 -29.96 -0.85
N ILE A 327 -24.71 -30.52 -0.33
CA ILE A 327 -25.46 -29.90 0.77
C ILE A 327 -24.48 -29.81 1.91
N LYS A 328 -24.01 -28.58 2.25
CA LYS A 328 -23.32 -28.35 3.50
C LYS A 328 -24.28 -28.77 4.60
N MET A 329 -24.10 -29.98 5.12
CA MET A 329 -24.80 -30.35 6.35
C MET A 329 -24.41 -29.31 7.37
N LYS A 330 -25.36 -28.47 7.78
CA LYS A 330 -25.23 -27.67 8.99
C LYS A 330 -24.89 -28.69 10.09
N GLN A 331 -23.66 -28.67 10.54
CA GLN A 331 -23.33 -29.33 11.81
C GLN A 331 -24.20 -28.63 12.84
N GLY A 332 -25.24 -29.35 13.25
CA GLY A 332 -26.15 -28.93 14.29
C GLY A 332 -25.41 -28.93 15.62
N LEU A 333 -25.61 -27.84 16.36
CA LEU A 333 -25.53 -27.62 17.81
C LEU A 333 -24.42 -28.33 18.58
#